data_dc883caa16dc2e8f1fa71fa2f4b626fb
#
_entry.id   dc883caa16dc2e8f1fa71fa2f4b626fb
#
_cell.length_a   1.000
_cell.length_b   1.000
_cell.length_c   1.000
_cell.angle_alpha   90.00
_cell.angle_beta   90.00
_cell.angle_gamma   90.00
#
_symmetry.space_group_name_H-M   'P 1'
#
loop_
_entity.id
_entity.type
_entity.pdbx_description
1 polymer ?
#
loop_
_entity_poly.entity_id
_entity_poly.type
_entity_poly.pdbx_seq_one_letter_code
_entity_poly.pdbx_strand_id
1 'polypeptide(L)'
;MTPLIQVDELKRLMDSGASYRLFDCRFDLTNPSAGFQSYQEGHIPSAAFVDLDHDLAGPKNGRNGRHPLPKISEWEATCARLGISFDVPVIVYDNQGGMFAVRLW
;
A
#
# COMPACT_ATOMS: atom_id res chain seq x y z
N MET A 1 20.74 -1.80 3.77
CA MET A 1 19.36 -1.36 4.07
C MET A 1 18.48 -2.58 4.32
N THR A 2 17.79 -2.62 5.43
CA THR A 2 16.82 -3.68 5.68
C THR A 2 15.47 -3.30 5.07
N PRO A 3 14.73 -4.25 4.48
CA PRO A 3 13.42 -3.96 3.88
C PRO A 3 12.31 -3.74 4.91
N LEU A 4 12.57 -4.00 6.19
CA LEU A 4 11.59 -3.86 7.28
C LEU A 4 11.94 -2.66 8.15
N ILE A 5 10.90 -1.94 8.59
CA ILE A 5 11.03 -0.85 9.54
C ILE A 5 10.27 -1.20 10.83
N GLN A 6 10.87 -0.93 11.97
CA GLN A 6 10.22 -1.15 13.26
C GLN A 6 9.32 0.04 13.62
N VAL A 7 8.35 -0.19 14.50
CA VAL A 7 7.37 0.84 14.89
C VAL A 7 8.06 2.07 15.49
N ASP A 8 9.06 1.88 16.32
CA ASP A 8 9.78 3.00 16.94
C ASP A 8 10.61 3.78 15.93
N GLU A 9 11.15 3.13 14.90
CA GLU A 9 11.86 3.79 13.81
C GLU A 9 10.87 4.62 12.96
N LEU A 10 9.70 4.08 12.67
CA LEU A 10 8.65 4.79 11.93
C LEU A 10 8.21 6.03 12.72
N LYS A 11 8.01 5.89 14.02
CA LYS A 11 7.61 7.02 14.86
C LYS A 11 8.65 8.13 14.84
N ARG A 12 9.94 7.78 14.93
CA ARG A 12 11.01 8.76 14.83
C ARG A 12 11.03 9.46 13.48
N LEU A 13 10.80 8.73 12.40
CA LEU A 13 10.69 9.31 11.06
C LEU A 13 9.54 10.30 10.96
N MET A 14 8.37 9.95 11.48
CA MET A 14 7.20 10.82 11.49
C MET A 14 7.44 12.08 12.31
N ASP A 15 8.10 11.96 13.46
CA ASP A 15 8.39 13.10 14.35
C ASP A 15 9.50 14.00 13.83
N SER A 16 10.36 13.51 12.93
CA SER A 16 11.52 14.25 12.42
C SER A 16 11.19 15.33 11.39
N GLY A 17 9.97 15.31 10.83
CA GLY A 17 9.60 16.21 9.75
C GLY A 17 10.14 15.82 8.38
N ALA A 18 10.80 14.65 8.26
CA ALA A 18 11.31 14.16 6.97
C ALA A 18 10.16 13.81 6.03
N SER A 19 10.41 13.90 4.72
CA SER A 19 9.44 13.50 3.70
C SER A 19 9.38 11.97 3.60
N TYR A 20 8.15 11.43 3.57
CA TYR A 20 7.90 10.01 3.33
C TYR A 20 6.49 9.82 2.77
N ARG A 21 6.23 8.63 2.22
CA ARG A 21 4.88 8.21 1.84
C ARG A 21 4.56 6.93 2.60
N LEU A 22 3.43 6.91 3.29
CA LEU A 22 2.99 5.77 4.11
C LEU A 22 1.65 5.27 3.58
N PHE A 23 1.57 3.97 3.30
CA PHE A 23 0.37 3.38 2.72
C PHE A 23 -0.13 2.22 3.56
N ASP A 24 -1.44 2.22 3.79
CA ASP A 24 -2.19 1.13 4.41
C ASP A 24 -2.66 0.20 3.30
N CYS A 25 -2.13 -1.02 3.27
CA CYS A 25 -2.45 -2.03 2.27
C CYS A 25 -3.27 -3.19 2.85
N ARG A 26 -3.99 -2.96 3.96
CA ARG A 26 -4.82 -4.00 4.57
C ARG A 26 -5.91 -4.46 3.61
N PHE A 27 -6.08 -5.78 3.52
CA PHE A 27 -7.04 -6.38 2.61
C PHE A 27 -7.51 -7.72 3.16
N ASP A 28 -8.75 -8.11 2.85
CA ASP A 28 -9.31 -9.42 3.20
C ASP A 28 -9.82 -10.07 1.92
N LEU A 29 -9.27 -11.23 1.58
CA LEU A 29 -9.64 -11.97 0.37
C LEU A 29 -11.10 -12.42 0.39
N THR A 30 -11.70 -12.61 1.57
CA THR A 30 -13.10 -13.03 1.73
C THR A 30 -14.07 -11.85 1.76
N ASN A 31 -13.57 -10.64 2.01
CA ASN A 31 -14.38 -9.42 2.05
C ASN A 31 -13.56 -8.26 1.50
N PRO A 32 -13.67 -7.96 0.19
CA PRO A 32 -12.84 -6.93 -0.45
C PRO A 32 -12.98 -5.53 0.13
N SER A 33 -14.10 -5.21 0.80
CA SER A 33 -14.29 -3.89 1.41
C SER A 33 -13.75 -3.79 2.84
N ALA A 34 -13.35 -4.89 3.46
CA ALA A 34 -12.93 -4.91 4.87
C ALA A 34 -11.69 -4.06 5.13
N GLY A 35 -10.74 -4.04 4.20
CA GLY A 35 -9.51 -3.25 4.33
C GLY A 35 -9.81 -1.75 4.43
N PHE A 36 -10.66 -1.24 3.55
CA PHE A 36 -11.05 0.17 3.57
C PHE A 36 -11.87 0.51 4.79
N GLN A 37 -12.77 -0.38 5.22
CA GLN A 37 -13.53 -0.19 6.45
C GLN A 37 -12.59 -0.10 7.66
N SER A 38 -11.60 -0.98 7.76
CA SER A 38 -10.60 -0.93 8.82
C SER A 38 -9.81 0.37 8.79
N TYR A 39 -9.45 0.84 7.61
CA TYR A 39 -8.75 2.12 7.43
C TYR A 39 -9.59 3.28 7.97
N GLN A 40 -10.89 3.30 7.68
CA GLN A 40 -11.80 4.33 8.16
C GLN A 40 -11.96 4.30 9.69
N GLU A 41 -11.95 3.10 10.29
CA GLU A 41 -12.05 2.95 11.74
C GLU A 41 -10.78 3.39 12.46
N GLY A 42 -9.62 3.17 11.85
CA GLY A 42 -8.35 3.59 12.41
C GLY A 42 -7.18 3.16 11.53
N HIS A 43 -6.20 4.05 11.38
CA HIS A 43 -4.99 3.79 10.63
C HIS A 43 -3.85 4.63 11.20
N ILE A 44 -2.61 4.30 10.82
CA ILE A 44 -1.46 5.09 11.25
C ILE A 44 -1.63 6.52 10.71
N PRO A 45 -1.42 7.56 11.56
CA PRO A 45 -1.55 8.95 11.10
C PRO A 45 -0.74 9.22 9.83
N SER A 46 -1.30 9.97 8.93
CA SER A 46 -0.76 10.32 7.60
C SER A 46 -0.77 9.19 6.57
N ALA A 47 -1.14 7.95 6.92
CA ALA A 47 -1.23 6.87 5.94
C ALA A 47 -2.38 7.09 4.97
N ALA A 48 -2.14 6.83 3.68
CA ALA A 48 -3.16 6.74 2.66
C ALA A 48 -3.53 5.28 2.43
N PHE A 49 -4.77 5.02 2.04
CA PHE A 49 -5.21 3.66 1.75
C PHE A 49 -4.90 3.27 0.30
N VAL A 50 -4.40 2.04 0.10
CA VAL A 50 -4.17 1.46 -1.22
C VAL A 50 -4.94 0.15 -1.30
N ASP A 51 -5.83 0.02 -2.29
CA ASP A 51 -6.69 -1.14 -2.46
C ASP A 51 -6.03 -2.16 -3.38
N LEU A 52 -5.93 -3.42 -2.91
CA LEU A 52 -5.31 -4.49 -3.70
C LEU A 52 -6.03 -4.71 -5.03
N ASP A 53 -7.37 -4.72 -5.03
CA ASP A 53 -8.15 -4.97 -6.25
C ASP A 53 -8.11 -3.79 -7.23
N HIS A 54 -8.16 -2.56 -6.73
CA HIS A 54 -8.29 -1.37 -7.57
C HIS A 54 -6.96 -0.75 -7.95
N ASP A 55 -6.02 -0.71 -7.02
CA ASP A 55 -4.77 0.03 -7.18
C ASP A 55 -3.59 -0.87 -7.58
N LEU A 56 -3.57 -2.11 -7.09
CA LEU A 56 -2.43 -3.01 -7.23
C LEU A 56 -2.69 -4.19 -8.15
N ALA A 57 -3.85 -4.24 -8.80
CA ALA A 57 -4.21 -5.33 -9.70
C ALA A 57 -4.84 -4.80 -10.97
N GLY A 58 -4.66 -5.51 -12.07
CA GLY A 58 -5.30 -5.23 -13.34
C GLY A 58 -6.67 -5.90 -13.47
N PRO A 59 -7.37 -5.69 -14.60
CA PRO A 59 -8.66 -6.31 -14.84
C PRO A 59 -8.54 -7.83 -14.89
N LYS A 60 -9.50 -8.51 -14.28
CA LYS A 60 -9.57 -9.98 -14.31
C LYS A 60 -10.17 -10.43 -15.64
N ASN A 61 -9.52 -11.41 -16.29
CA ASN A 61 -10.02 -11.97 -17.54
C ASN A 61 -10.24 -13.48 -17.46
N GLY A 62 -10.16 -14.06 -16.26
CA GLY A 62 -10.34 -15.50 -16.05
C GLY A 62 -9.10 -16.34 -16.36
N ARG A 63 -8.03 -15.75 -16.90
CA ARG A 63 -6.80 -16.42 -17.28
C ARG A 63 -5.57 -15.92 -16.54
N ASN A 64 -5.63 -14.70 -16.01
CA ASN A 64 -4.49 -13.99 -15.43
C ASN A 64 -4.49 -14.01 -13.88
N GLY A 65 -5.29 -14.91 -13.30
CA GLY A 65 -5.34 -15.07 -11.87
C GLY A 65 -6.32 -14.12 -11.18
N ARG A 66 -6.35 -14.21 -9.83
CA ARG A 66 -7.32 -13.49 -9.00
C ARG A 66 -6.96 -12.02 -8.85
N HIS A 67 -5.65 -11.72 -8.76
CA HIS A 67 -5.12 -10.37 -8.65
C HIS A 67 -3.98 -10.20 -9.63
N PRO A 68 -4.29 -10.06 -10.94
CA PRO A 68 -3.23 -9.88 -11.94
C PRO A 68 -2.54 -8.54 -11.77
N LEU A 69 -1.30 -8.45 -12.26
CA LEU A 69 -0.59 -7.17 -12.24
C LEU A 69 -1.26 -6.17 -13.18
N PRO A 70 -1.30 -4.88 -12.82
CA PRO A 70 -1.83 -3.86 -13.71
C PRO A 70 -0.91 -3.63 -14.91
N LYS A 71 -1.45 -3.03 -15.96
CA LYS A 71 -0.64 -2.56 -17.09
C LYS A 71 0.30 -1.45 -16.61
N ILE A 72 1.45 -1.32 -17.27
CA ILE A 72 2.46 -0.32 -16.90
C ILE A 72 1.88 1.10 -16.90
N SER A 73 1.09 1.45 -17.91
CA SER A 73 0.47 2.78 -18.00
C SER A 73 -0.52 3.04 -16.86
N GLU A 74 -1.27 2.03 -16.47
CA GLU A 74 -2.20 2.13 -15.33
C GLU A 74 -1.44 2.24 -14.02
N TRP A 75 -0.35 1.50 -13.88
CA TRP A 75 0.50 1.55 -12.70
C TRP A 75 1.19 2.91 -12.56
N GLU A 76 1.68 3.47 -13.66
CA GLU A 76 2.26 4.82 -13.67
C GLU A 76 1.26 5.88 -13.20
N ALA A 77 0.00 5.79 -13.67
CA ALA A 77 -1.05 6.70 -13.23
C ALA A 77 -1.37 6.52 -11.74
N THR A 78 -1.38 5.29 -11.25
CA THR A 78 -1.58 5.00 -9.82
C THR A 78 -0.45 5.59 -8.98
N CYS A 79 0.81 5.40 -9.38
CA CYS A 79 1.96 5.97 -8.68
C CYS A 79 1.88 7.50 -8.62
N ALA A 80 1.51 8.14 -9.72
CA ALA A 80 1.35 9.60 -9.77
C ALA A 80 0.26 10.07 -8.79
N ARG A 81 -0.87 9.37 -8.76
CA ARG A 81 -1.98 9.70 -7.84
C ARG A 81 -1.58 9.53 -6.38
N LEU A 82 -0.78 8.50 -6.07
CA LEU A 82 -0.31 8.22 -4.71
C LEU A 82 0.86 9.10 -4.28
N GLY A 83 1.45 9.87 -5.20
CA GLY A 83 2.58 10.75 -4.90
C GLY A 83 3.90 10.02 -4.73
N ILE A 84 4.05 8.86 -5.36
CA ILE A 84 5.29 8.07 -5.30
C ILE A 84 6.33 8.70 -6.23
N SER A 85 7.53 8.95 -5.71
CA SER A 85 8.65 9.49 -6.48
C SER A 85 9.97 8.88 -6.00
N PHE A 86 11.04 9.04 -6.79
CA PHE A 86 12.34 8.42 -6.49
C PHE A 86 13.00 8.92 -5.20
N ASP A 87 12.76 10.17 -4.84
CA ASP A 87 13.45 10.84 -3.75
C ASP A 87 12.70 10.81 -2.42
N VAL A 88 11.54 10.18 -2.39
CA VAL A 88 10.72 10.09 -1.18
C VAL A 88 10.56 8.61 -0.79
N PRO A 89 10.99 8.21 0.41
CA PRO A 89 10.81 6.83 0.86
C PRO A 89 9.33 6.43 0.91
N VAL A 90 9.06 5.20 0.52
CA VAL A 90 7.73 4.60 0.57
C VAL A 90 7.71 3.53 1.66
N ILE A 91 6.76 3.64 2.57
CA ILE A 91 6.56 2.70 3.67
C ILE A 91 5.16 2.12 3.54
N VAL A 92 5.04 0.81 3.64
CA VAL A 92 3.78 0.10 3.46
C VAL A 92 3.53 -0.83 4.64
N TYR A 93 2.27 -1.04 4.99
CA TYR A 93 1.91 -2.00 6.02
C TYR A 93 0.59 -2.68 5.70
N ASP A 94 0.40 -3.86 6.28
CA ASP A 94 -0.87 -4.57 6.28
C ASP A 94 -1.05 -5.31 7.62
N ASN A 95 -2.08 -6.15 7.71
CA ASN A 95 -2.34 -6.97 8.89
C ASN A 95 -2.18 -8.47 8.62
N GLN A 96 -1.49 -8.85 7.53
CA GLN A 96 -1.30 -10.22 7.08
C GLN A 96 0.19 -10.57 6.95
N GLY A 97 1.04 -10.04 7.83
CA GLY A 97 2.47 -10.32 7.81
C GLY A 97 3.23 -9.79 6.61
N GLY A 98 2.69 -8.79 5.93
CA GLY A 98 3.31 -8.19 4.74
C GLY A 98 2.83 -8.79 3.43
N MET A 99 1.93 -9.76 3.46
CA MET A 99 1.49 -10.48 2.26
C MET A 99 0.90 -9.55 1.20
N PHE A 100 0.13 -8.54 1.62
CA PHE A 100 -0.46 -7.56 0.69
C PHE A 100 0.43 -6.33 0.49
N ALA A 101 1.12 -5.89 1.54
CA ALA A 101 2.02 -4.74 1.45
C ALA A 101 3.16 -4.98 0.46
N VAL A 102 3.69 -6.19 0.40
CA VAL A 102 4.78 -6.53 -0.52
C VAL A 102 4.39 -6.34 -1.99
N ARG A 103 3.10 -6.42 -2.30
CA ARG A 103 2.61 -6.20 -3.67
C ARG A 103 2.90 -4.77 -4.16
N LEU A 104 2.77 -3.78 -3.27
CA LEU A 104 3.12 -2.40 -3.59
C LEU A 104 4.64 -2.19 -3.52
N TRP A 105 5.26 -2.79 -2.50
CA TRP A 105 6.69 -2.61 -2.25
C TRP A 105 7.53 -3.18 -3.37
#